data_0df9dc09057c7e0a54adab122bdae2bf
#
_entry.id   0df9dc09057c7e0a54adab122bdae2bf
#
_cell.length_a   1.000
_cell.length_b   1.000
_cell.length_c   1.000
_cell.angle_alpha   90.00
_cell.angle_beta   90.00
_cell.angle_gamma   90.00
#
_symmetry.space_group_name_H-M   'P 1'
#
loop_
_entity.id
_entity.type
_entity.pdbx_description
1 polymer ?
#
loop_
_entity_poly.entity_id
_entity_poly.type
_entity_poly.pdbx_seq_one_letter_code
_entity_poly.pdbx_strand_id
1 'polypeptide(L)'
;MVTGDNIVSTHDNMLGMSGSKDVMVLMDAFSGLKVAYPMPDKSADSMLTAIRLFKGNRDISRFYSDRSGEIERALRLLHIPSDTSQLGVPQNNAVAERLVQDVLEGTRTLLLRAGLPPCFWDFA
;
A
#
# COMPACT_ATOMS: atom_id res chain seq x y z
N MET A 1 3.70 -15.00 2.67
CA MET A 1 2.50 -14.37 2.09
C MET A 1 2.60 -12.86 2.27
N VAL A 2 2.38 -12.13 1.22
CA VAL A 2 2.34 -10.67 1.24
C VAL A 2 0.89 -10.20 1.16
N THR A 3 0.52 -9.22 1.95
CA THR A 3 -0.76 -8.54 1.85
C THR A 3 -0.53 -7.07 1.50
N GLY A 4 -1.43 -6.49 0.75
CA GLY A 4 -1.35 -5.10 0.36
C GLY A 4 -2.70 -4.45 0.18
N ASP A 5 -2.74 -3.15 0.40
CA ASP A 5 -3.90 -2.30 0.22
C ASP A 5 -3.46 -0.94 -0.30
N ASN A 6 -4.41 -0.17 -0.79
CA ASN A 6 -4.18 1.13 -1.36
C ASN A 6 -4.94 2.21 -0.59
N ILE A 7 -4.24 3.27 -0.21
CA ILE A 7 -4.82 4.44 0.43
C ILE A 7 -4.92 5.55 -0.61
N VAL A 8 -6.13 5.96 -0.92
CA VAL A 8 -6.40 7.04 -1.88
C VAL A 8 -6.61 8.35 -1.13
N SER A 9 -5.93 9.40 -1.56
CA SER A 9 -6.22 10.75 -1.11
C SER A 9 -7.55 11.22 -1.70
N THR A 10 -8.51 11.54 -0.83
CA THR A 10 -9.87 11.93 -1.23
C THR A 10 -10.02 13.41 -1.56
N HIS A 11 -9.01 14.24 -1.32
CA HIS A 11 -9.05 15.68 -1.52
C HIS A 11 -7.84 16.18 -2.32
N ASP A 12 -8.07 17.05 -3.28
CA ASP A 12 -7.00 17.69 -4.08
C ASP A 12 -6.00 18.46 -3.22
N ASN A 13 -6.41 18.92 -2.04
CA ASN A 13 -5.55 19.62 -1.08
C ASN A 13 -4.61 18.70 -0.30
N MET A 14 -4.68 17.38 -0.51
CA MET A 14 -3.85 16.37 0.15
C MET A 14 -2.74 15.80 -0.73
N LEU A 15 -2.40 16.50 -1.82
CA LEU A 15 -1.22 16.17 -2.61
C LEU A 15 0.03 16.23 -1.74
N GLY A 16 0.86 15.18 -1.82
CA GLY A 16 2.19 15.22 -1.24
C GLY A 16 3.08 16.24 -1.94
N MET A 17 4.14 16.67 -1.29
CA MET A 17 5.09 17.63 -1.85
C MET A 17 5.76 17.12 -3.13
N SER A 18 5.91 15.82 -3.31
CA SER A 18 6.41 15.21 -4.54
C SER A 18 5.35 14.98 -5.62
N GLY A 19 4.10 15.40 -5.38
CA GLY A 19 2.97 15.19 -6.27
C GLY A 19 2.25 13.85 -6.11
N SER A 20 2.56 13.10 -5.06
CA SER A 20 1.92 11.81 -4.78
C SER A 20 0.47 12.00 -4.33
N LYS A 21 -0.43 11.17 -4.86
CA LYS A 21 -1.88 11.16 -4.54
C LYS A 21 -2.30 9.92 -3.77
N ASP A 22 -1.60 8.83 -3.94
CA ASP A 22 -1.94 7.52 -3.43
C ASP A 22 -0.77 6.89 -2.70
N VAL A 23 -1.06 5.90 -1.88
CA VAL A 23 -0.05 5.09 -1.19
C VAL A 23 -0.39 3.62 -1.34
N MET A 24 0.56 2.83 -1.79
CA MET A 24 0.49 1.38 -1.72
C MET A 24 1.13 0.92 -0.41
N VAL A 25 0.37 0.24 0.42
CA VAL A 25 0.84 -0.32 1.70
C VAL A 25 1.01 -1.81 1.55
N LEU A 26 2.18 -2.33 1.89
CA LEU A 26 2.54 -3.73 1.74
C LEU A 26 3.07 -4.29 3.06
N MET A 27 2.71 -5.52 3.37
CA MET A 27 3.20 -6.24 4.55
C MET A 27 3.56 -7.67 4.19
N ASP A 28 4.73 -8.10 4.62
CA ASP A 28 5.10 -9.51 4.61
C ASP A 28 4.64 -10.17 5.93
N ALA A 29 3.70 -11.09 5.80
CA ALA A 29 3.11 -11.77 6.96
C ALA A 29 4.10 -12.63 7.75
N PHE A 30 5.18 -13.08 7.11
CA PHE A 30 6.21 -13.89 7.77
C PHE A 30 7.15 -13.04 8.62
N SER A 31 7.70 -11.98 8.06
CA SER A 31 8.67 -11.11 8.75
C SER A 31 8.02 -9.99 9.54
N GLY A 32 6.75 -9.65 9.24
CA GLY A 32 6.08 -8.47 9.76
C GLY A 32 6.56 -7.16 9.15
N LEU A 33 7.41 -7.20 8.12
CA LEU A 33 7.88 -6.00 7.44
C LEU A 33 6.71 -5.26 6.81
N LYS A 34 6.56 -3.99 7.17
CA LYS A 34 5.54 -3.08 6.62
C LYS A 34 6.23 -1.97 5.86
N VAL A 35 5.77 -1.69 4.66
CA VAL A 35 6.30 -0.60 3.84
C VAL A 35 5.15 0.13 3.16
N ALA A 36 5.27 1.44 3.07
CA ALA A 36 4.35 2.30 2.34
C ALA A 36 5.10 2.96 1.18
N TYR A 37 4.55 2.86 -0.01
CA TYR A 37 5.10 3.48 -1.22
C TYR A 37 4.16 4.58 -1.71
N PRO A 38 4.52 5.86 -1.58
CA PRO A 38 3.79 6.94 -2.22
C PRO A 38 3.80 6.79 -3.73
N MET A 39 2.65 7.01 -4.36
CA MET A 39 2.46 6.86 -5.80
C MET A 39 1.82 8.12 -6.39
N PRO A 40 2.16 8.48 -7.64
CA PRO A 40 1.54 9.63 -8.29
C PRO A 40 0.06 9.40 -8.60
N ASP A 41 -0.35 8.17 -8.82
CA ASP A 41 -1.71 7.78 -9.16
C ASP A 41 -2.02 6.32 -8.75
N LYS A 42 -3.27 5.93 -8.90
CA LYS A 42 -3.77 4.56 -8.66
C LYS A 42 -3.71 3.70 -9.93
N SER A 43 -2.68 3.83 -10.75
CA SER A 43 -2.54 3.01 -11.94
C SER A 43 -1.91 1.65 -11.64
N ALA A 44 -2.16 0.69 -12.55
CA ALA A 44 -1.51 -0.62 -12.46
C ALA A 44 0.02 -0.52 -12.59
N ASP A 45 0.52 0.43 -13.36
CA ASP A 45 1.97 0.66 -13.53
C ASP A 45 2.62 1.19 -12.25
N SER A 46 1.97 2.10 -11.53
CA SER A 46 2.44 2.59 -10.23
C SER A 46 2.45 1.47 -9.19
N MET A 47 1.42 0.65 -9.13
CA MET A 47 1.34 -0.50 -8.24
C MET A 47 2.38 -1.57 -8.60
N LEU A 48 2.60 -1.82 -9.88
CA LEU A 48 3.64 -2.72 -10.37
C LEU A 48 5.03 -2.29 -9.86
N THR A 49 5.33 -1.01 -9.95
CA THR A 49 6.58 -0.43 -9.46
C THR A 49 6.73 -0.61 -7.95
N ALA A 50 5.70 -0.30 -7.17
CA ALA A 50 5.69 -0.46 -5.73
C ALA A 50 5.92 -1.92 -5.30
N ILE A 51 5.20 -2.86 -5.90
CA ILE A 51 5.34 -4.29 -5.61
C ILE A 51 6.72 -4.80 -6.00
N ARG A 52 7.25 -4.34 -7.13
CA ARG A 52 8.60 -4.71 -7.59
C ARG A 52 9.68 -4.22 -6.64
N LEU A 53 9.57 -3.00 -6.14
CA LEU A 53 10.48 -2.45 -5.13
C LEU A 53 10.42 -3.23 -3.83
N PHE A 54 9.22 -3.56 -3.37
CA PHE A 54 9.02 -4.38 -2.17
C PHE A 54 9.58 -5.80 -2.32
N LYS A 55 9.32 -6.41 -3.45
CA LYS A 55 9.79 -7.76 -3.78
C LYS A 55 11.32 -7.83 -3.81
N GLY A 56 11.97 -6.87 -4.46
CA GLY A 56 13.41 -6.92 -4.71
C GLY A 56 13.80 -8.19 -5.47
N ASN A 57 14.79 -8.90 -4.96
CA ASN A 57 15.27 -10.17 -5.53
C ASN A 57 14.58 -11.41 -4.93
N ARG A 58 13.59 -11.21 -4.06
CA ARG A 58 12.86 -12.31 -3.40
C ARG A 58 11.65 -12.73 -4.23
N ASP A 59 11.28 -13.99 -4.12
CA ASP A 59 10.04 -14.48 -4.71
C ASP A 59 8.88 -14.36 -3.72
N ILE A 60 7.77 -13.82 -4.22
CA ILE A 60 6.52 -13.76 -3.46
C ILE A 60 5.70 -15.00 -3.83
N SER A 61 5.52 -15.89 -2.87
CA SER A 61 4.79 -17.14 -3.08
C SER A 61 3.29 -16.92 -3.24
N ARG A 62 2.74 -15.93 -2.55
CA ARG A 62 1.32 -15.58 -2.60
C ARG A 62 1.10 -14.13 -2.18
N PHE A 63 0.21 -13.46 -2.87
CA PHE A 63 -0.23 -12.10 -2.55
C PHE A 63 -1.73 -12.11 -2.22
N TYR A 64 -2.10 -11.44 -1.15
CA TYR A 64 -3.49 -11.31 -0.70
C TYR A 64 -3.92 -9.86 -0.75
N SER A 65 -4.97 -9.55 -1.49
CA SER A 65 -5.53 -8.19 -1.61
C SER A 65 -7.04 -8.21 -1.73
N ASP A 66 -7.64 -7.04 -1.67
CA ASP A 66 -9.01 -6.87 -2.11
C ASP A 66 -9.13 -7.05 -3.64
N ARG A 67 -10.35 -7.05 -4.15
CA ARG A 67 -10.61 -7.16 -5.60
C ARG A 67 -10.37 -5.83 -6.33
N SER A 68 -9.15 -5.33 -6.29
CA SER A 68 -8.76 -4.18 -7.10
C SER A 68 -8.23 -4.65 -8.44
N GLY A 69 -8.84 -4.22 -9.54
CA GLY A 69 -8.43 -4.60 -10.89
C GLY A 69 -7.01 -4.15 -11.21
N GLU A 70 -6.57 -3.04 -10.66
CA GLU A 70 -5.22 -2.49 -10.83
C GLU A 70 -4.17 -3.37 -10.14
N ILE A 71 -4.46 -3.82 -8.91
CA ILE A 71 -3.58 -4.73 -8.17
C ILE A 71 -3.51 -6.09 -8.87
N GLU A 72 -4.64 -6.64 -9.26
CA GLU A 72 -4.69 -7.93 -9.98
C GLU A 72 -3.89 -7.88 -11.28
N ARG A 73 -4.00 -6.79 -12.04
CA ARG A 73 -3.22 -6.60 -13.26
C ARG A 73 -1.72 -6.52 -13.00
N ALA A 74 -1.30 -5.78 -11.97
CA ALA A 74 0.10 -5.67 -11.57
C ALA A 74 0.67 -7.03 -11.14
N LEU A 75 -0.06 -7.80 -10.35
CA LEU A 75 0.34 -9.14 -9.91
C LEU A 75 0.44 -10.12 -11.07
N ARG A 76 -0.47 -10.05 -12.03
CA ARG A 76 -0.44 -10.88 -13.24
C ARG A 76 0.79 -10.59 -14.10
N LEU A 77 1.15 -9.32 -14.26
CA LEU A 77 2.35 -8.92 -15.00
C LEU A 77 3.65 -9.37 -14.32
N LEU A 78 3.65 -9.49 -13.00
CA LEU A 78 4.78 -9.99 -12.22
C LEU A 78 4.77 -11.51 -12.02
N HIS A 79 3.77 -12.22 -12.54
CA HIS A 79 3.58 -13.67 -12.36
C HIS A 79 3.50 -14.10 -10.90
N ILE A 80 2.87 -13.29 -10.05
CA ILE A 80 2.69 -13.56 -8.63
C ILE A 80 1.30 -14.19 -8.43
N PRO A 81 1.17 -15.38 -7.81
CA PRO A 81 -0.12 -15.93 -7.44
C PRO A 81 -0.85 -15.03 -6.45
N SER A 82 -2.11 -14.72 -6.75
CA SER A 82 -2.93 -13.84 -5.92
C SER A 82 -4.20 -14.53 -5.45
N ASP A 83 -4.54 -14.30 -4.19
CA ASP A 83 -5.86 -14.60 -3.63
C ASP A 83 -6.58 -13.30 -3.32
N THR A 84 -7.87 -13.27 -3.60
CA THR A 84 -8.73 -12.14 -3.26
C THR A 84 -9.58 -12.47 -2.04
N SER A 85 -9.87 -11.44 -1.22
CA SER A 85 -10.82 -11.58 -0.12
C SER A 85 -12.20 -11.98 -0.65
N GLN A 86 -12.81 -12.98 -0.03
CA GLN A 86 -14.20 -13.29 -0.30
C GLN A 86 -15.07 -12.14 0.20
N LEU A 87 -16.00 -11.68 -0.66
CA LEU A 87 -17.00 -10.70 -0.29
C LEU A 87 -17.79 -11.20 0.94
N GLY A 88 -17.76 -10.42 2.02
CA GLY A 88 -18.57 -10.67 3.20
C GLY A 88 -17.90 -11.44 4.34
N VAL A 89 -16.58 -11.68 4.28
CA VAL A 89 -15.83 -12.26 5.42
C VAL A 89 -15.02 -11.16 6.12
N PRO A 90 -15.51 -10.60 7.25
CA PRO A 90 -14.87 -9.46 7.93
C PRO A 90 -13.44 -9.74 8.40
N GLN A 91 -13.15 -11.00 8.72
CA GLN A 91 -11.84 -11.42 9.26
C GLN A 91 -10.70 -11.29 8.26
N ASN A 92 -10.99 -11.36 6.96
CA ASN A 92 -9.95 -11.29 5.93
C ASN A 92 -9.49 -9.86 5.63
N ASN A 93 -10.30 -8.86 5.96
CA ASN A 93 -9.96 -7.45 5.76
C ASN A 93 -9.30 -6.81 6.99
N ALA A 94 -9.44 -7.42 8.17
CA ALA A 94 -8.95 -6.84 9.42
C ALA A 94 -7.43 -6.61 9.43
N VAL A 95 -6.66 -7.48 8.78
CA VAL A 95 -5.19 -7.33 8.69
C VAL A 95 -4.82 -6.15 7.81
N ALA A 96 -5.47 -6.01 6.66
CA ALA A 96 -5.24 -4.89 5.74
C ALA A 96 -5.68 -3.55 6.35
N GLU A 97 -6.85 -3.52 6.99
CA GLU A 97 -7.35 -2.34 7.70
C GLU A 97 -6.40 -1.89 8.81
N ARG A 98 -5.90 -2.82 9.60
CA ARG A 98 -4.93 -2.53 10.67
C ARG A 98 -3.61 -2.02 10.12
N LEU A 99 -3.14 -2.59 9.00
CA LEU A 99 -1.94 -2.12 8.32
C LEU A 99 -2.08 -0.67 7.85
N VAL A 100 -3.21 -0.33 7.24
CA VAL A 100 -3.54 1.04 6.81
C VAL A 100 -3.56 1.99 8.01
N GLN A 101 -4.22 1.60 9.11
CA GLN A 101 -4.24 2.39 10.34
C GLN A 101 -2.84 2.65 10.91
N ASP A 102 -2.02 1.61 11.01
CA ASP A 102 -0.65 1.72 11.52
C ASP A 102 0.18 2.73 10.70
N VAL A 103 0.05 2.67 9.38
CA VAL A 103 0.75 3.61 8.49
C VAL A 103 0.24 5.04 8.66
N LEU A 104 -1.07 5.24 8.70
CA LEU A 104 -1.67 6.58 8.88
C LEU A 104 -1.29 7.20 10.22
N GLU A 105 -1.38 6.45 11.30
CA GLU A 105 -1.03 6.92 12.65
C GLU A 105 0.48 7.20 12.77
N GLY A 106 1.32 6.34 12.23
CA GLY A 106 2.76 6.53 12.17
C GLY A 106 3.15 7.79 11.40
N THR A 107 2.57 8.00 10.23
CA THR A 107 2.80 9.19 9.39
C THR A 107 2.39 10.47 10.13
N ARG A 108 1.21 10.50 10.72
CA ARG A 108 0.74 11.65 11.51
C ARG A 108 1.69 11.95 12.67
N THR A 109 2.11 10.93 13.39
CA THR A 109 3.03 11.08 14.52
C THR A 109 4.38 11.65 14.09
N LEU A 110 4.92 11.16 12.99
CA LEU A 110 6.20 11.64 12.45
C LEU A 110 6.10 13.11 12.01
N LEU A 111 5.04 13.48 11.30
CA LEU A 111 4.82 14.85 10.87
C LEU A 111 4.67 15.81 12.06
N LEU A 112 3.89 15.42 13.08
CA LEU A 112 3.71 16.22 14.29
C LEU A 112 5.02 16.41 15.05
N ARG A 113 5.82 15.37 15.19
CA ARG A 113 7.14 15.45 15.85
C ARG A 113 8.13 16.30 15.10
N ALA A 114 8.10 16.23 13.78
CA ALA A 114 8.97 17.04 12.92
C ALA A 114 8.50 18.50 12.77
N GLY A 115 7.29 18.82 13.21
CA GLY A 115 6.69 20.16 13.01
C GLY A 115 6.40 20.47 11.55
N LEU A 116 6.19 19.43 10.72
CA LEU A 116 5.95 19.57 9.30
C LEU A 116 4.44 19.62 8.98
N PRO A 117 4.04 20.40 7.96
CA PRO A 117 2.66 20.42 7.51
C PRO A 117 2.23 19.11 6.86
N PRO A 118 0.91 18.82 6.78
CA PRO A 118 0.40 17.56 6.22
C PRO A 118 0.86 17.22 4.81
N CYS A 119 1.18 18.22 3.98
CA CYS A 119 1.65 17.96 2.60
C CYS A 119 2.98 17.21 2.51
N PHE A 120 3.73 17.08 3.60
CA PHE A 120 4.95 16.27 3.66
C PHE A 120 4.70 14.78 3.95
N TRP A 121 3.47 14.32 3.88
CA TRP A 121 3.12 12.94 4.21
C TRP A 121 3.86 11.89 3.36
N ASP A 122 4.20 12.20 2.13
CA ASP A 122 4.89 11.30 1.20
C ASP A 122 6.39 11.13 1.50
N PHE A 123 6.92 11.92 2.44
CA PHE A 123 8.28 11.76 2.98
C PHE A 123 8.31 11.13 4.38
N ALA A 124 7.17 10.99 5.01
CA ALA A 124 7.07 10.38 6.33
C ALA A 124 6.93 8.87 6.23
#